data_5b6de648906e5ad45be0700e5e717a93
#
_entry.id   5b6de648906e5ad45be0700e5e717a93
#
_cell.length_a   1.000
_cell.length_b   1.000
_cell.length_c   1.000
_cell.angle_alpha   90.00
_cell.angle_beta   90.00
_cell.angle_gamma   90.00
#
_symmetry.space_group_name_H-M   'P 1'
#
loop_
_entity.id
_entity.type
_entity.pdbx_description
1 polymer ?
#
loop_
_entity_poly.entity_id
_entity_poly.type
_entity_poly.pdbx_seq_one_letter_code
_entity_poly.pdbx_strand_id
1 'polypeptide(L)'
;MATDQKTILTVDDEPFFREEVVAFLCSPTFAARGWRVEATASGEEALARLEQDPCDVVLLDINMPGLDGMQVLHRMHERHLLEQTYVIMLSAYGVYENVVAAMRGGAKDFVNKSEPLDQWIVRIERGFEWQELRHRKQQVEEDLRLLAREVGHDIGGTTYFVLTQRVEALATLVAENPEGERSIEVIRQILERIKRLAEDLGHLAVALDGSEAWRWETLDLHRLLERLLQEFHYAHSAVTIVREWGDDISPIHGSRAQLERAFHNLLTNAGRAMRGGGTLTLRTRREGGAWIIVEVKDTGVGIPLQAQEKIFRIGFSDWGNGIKGSGLGLNVARKNVENHGGRIEVISAPGAGTMVAVHLPIQAAGAIPVLAPGQAPKQD
;
A
#
# COMPACT_ATOMS: atom_id res chain seq x y z
N MET A 1 -19.88 -11.91 21.06
CA MET A 1 -18.88 -10.84 21.14
C MET A 1 -17.77 -11.37 22.03
N ALA A 2 -16.69 -11.89 21.46
CA ALA A 2 -15.49 -12.20 22.22
C ALA A 2 -14.93 -10.85 22.69
N THR A 3 -14.82 -10.66 23.99
CA THR A 3 -14.10 -9.54 24.57
C THR A 3 -12.66 -9.66 24.07
N ASP A 4 -12.23 -8.68 23.30
CA ASP A 4 -10.86 -8.55 22.76
C ASP A 4 -9.94 -8.28 23.98
N GLN A 5 -9.59 -9.37 24.68
CA GLN A 5 -8.84 -9.31 25.94
C GLN A 5 -7.39 -9.04 25.60
N LYS A 6 -6.88 -7.85 25.96
CA LYS A 6 -5.50 -7.44 25.73
C LYS A 6 -4.52 -8.44 26.34
N THR A 7 -3.59 -8.94 25.54
CA THR A 7 -2.68 -10.02 25.90
C THR A 7 -1.23 -9.54 26.04
N ILE A 8 -0.58 -9.95 27.11
CA ILE A 8 0.84 -9.67 27.37
C ILE A 8 1.54 -11.01 27.57
N LEU A 9 2.63 -11.23 26.83
CA LEU A 9 3.53 -12.37 27.04
C LEU A 9 4.85 -11.85 27.60
N THR A 10 5.25 -12.33 28.78
CA THR A 10 6.61 -12.10 29.31
C THR A 10 7.48 -13.31 29.04
N VAL A 11 8.68 -13.07 28.51
CA VAL A 11 9.66 -14.09 28.12
C VAL A 11 10.95 -13.79 28.84
N ASP A 12 11.31 -14.64 29.81
CA ASP A 12 12.46 -14.44 30.67
C ASP A 12 12.86 -15.78 31.28
N ASP A 13 14.15 -16.13 31.31
CA ASP A 13 14.61 -17.40 31.88
C ASP A 13 14.71 -17.37 33.41
N GLU A 14 14.80 -16.18 34.02
CA GLU A 14 14.85 -16.02 35.48
C GLU A 14 13.46 -16.23 36.13
N PRO A 15 13.19 -17.33 36.84
CA PRO A 15 11.89 -17.63 37.41
C PRO A 15 11.36 -16.52 38.32
N PHE A 16 12.22 -16.02 39.20
CA PHE A 16 11.83 -15.02 40.19
C PHE A 16 11.40 -13.70 39.52
N PHE A 17 12.18 -13.22 38.58
CA PHE A 17 11.87 -11.99 37.84
C PHE A 17 10.57 -12.15 37.03
N ARG A 18 10.42 -13.28 36.36
CA ARG A 18 9.23 -13.61 35.59
C ARG A 18 7.96 -13.62 36.44
N GLU A 19 8.02 -14.25 37.64
CA GLU A 19 6.92 -14.28 38.61
C GLU A 19 6.62 -12.88 39.15
N GLU A 20 7.61 -12.06 39.43
CA GLU A 20 7.45 -10.67 39.88
C GLU A 20 6.71 -9.82 38.86
N VAL A 21 7.10 -9.89 37.57
CA VAL A 21 6.45 -9.16 36.47
C VAL A 21 4.98 -9.61 36.33
N VAL A 22 4.71 -10.91 36.33
CA VAL A 22 3.34 -11.45 36.25
C VAL A 22 2.52 -11.00 37.45
N ALA A 23 3.04 -11.14 38.67
CA ALA A 23 2.35 -10.72 39.89
C ALA A 23 2.03 -9.22 39.91
N PHE A 24 2.96 -8.40 39.42
CA PHE A 24 2.77 -6.96 39.30
C PHE A 24 1.66 -6.62 38.32
N LEU A 25 1.72 -7.15 37.09
CA LEU A 25 0.74 -6.90 36.04
C LEU A 25 -0.66 -7.46 36.36
N CYS A 26 -0.75 -8.55 37.14
CA CYS A 26 -1.99 -9.13 37.63
C CYS A 26 -2.46 -8.55 38.97
N SER A 27 -1.74 -7.58 39.54
CA SER A 27 -2.08 -6.99 40.85
C SER A 27 -3.45 -6.28 40.81
N PRO A 28 -4.10 -6.08 41.99
CA PRO A 28 -5.40 -5.39 42.07
C PRO A 28 -5.40 -4.01 41.41
N THR A 29 -4.24 -3.33 41.38
CA THR A 29 -4.08 -2.01 40.76
C THR A 29 -4.33 -2.08 39.25
N PHE A 30 -3.97 -3.18 38.58
CA PHE A 30 -4.10 -3.37 37.14
C PHE A 30 -5.19 -4.38 36.74
N ALA A 31 -5.77 -5.12 37.70
CA ALA A 31 -6.82 -6.11 37.45
C ALA A 31 -8.04 -5.51 36.72
N ALA A 32 -8.38 -4.24 37.00
CA ALA A 32 -9.47 -3.52 36.35
C ALA A 32 -9.23 -3.29 34.84
N ARG A 33 -8.00 -3.44 34.35
CA ARG A 33 -7.63 -3.30 32.93
C ARG A 33 -7.96 -4.55 32.10
N GLY A 34 -8.23 -5.69 32.77
CA GLY A 34 -8.63 -6.94 32.13
C GLY A 34 -7.56 -7.57 31.25
N TRP A 35 -6.27 -7.31 31.52
CA TRP A 35 -5.16 -7.90 30.76
C TRP A 35 -5.03 -9.38 31.03
N ARG A 36 -4.76 -10.16 30.00
CA ARG A 36 -4.32 -11.54 30.10
C ARG A 36 -2.80 -11.58 30.05
N VAL A 37 -2.18 -12.00 31.14
CA VAL A 37 -0.72 -12.05 31.24
C VAL A 37 -0.29 -13.51 31.23
N GLU A 38 0.60 -13.84 30.31
CA GLU A 38 1.21 -15.16 30.17
C GLU A 38 2.72 -15.06 30.30
N ALA A 39 3.37 -16.17 30.61
CA ALA A 39 4.82 -16.21 30.79
C ALA A 39 5.41 -17.46 30.20
N THR A 40 6.59 -17.34 29.59
CA THR A 40 7.41 -18.44 29.10
C THR A 40 8.85 -18.31 29.59
N ALA A 41 9.54 -19.44 29.73
CA ALA A 41 10.87 -19.49 30.29
C ALA A 41 11.98 -19.54 29.23
N SER A 42 11.63 -19.63 27.96
CA SER A 42 12.61 -19.73 26.87
C SER A 42 12.10 -19.10 25.59
N GLY A 43 13.03 -18.76 24.69
CA GLY A 43 12.71 -18.23 23.35
C GLY A 43 11.97 -19.23 22.49
N GLU A 44 12.25 -20.53 22.63
CA GLU A 44 11.57 -21.58 21.88
C GLU A 44 10.09 -21.70 22.27
N GLU A 45 9.80 -21.68 23.59
CA GLU A 45 8.42 -21.69 24.10
C GLU A 45 7.66 -20.43 23.65
N ALA A 46 8.31 -19.27 23.71
CA ALA A 46 7.70 -18.02 23.27
C ALA A 46 7.31 -18.05 21.79
N LEU A 47 8.20 -18.53 20.91
CA LEU A 47 7.89 -18.67 19.48
C LEU A 47 6.74 -19.64 19.23
N ALA A 48 6.77 -20.82 19.87
CA ALA A 48 5.72 -21.82 19.74
C ALA A 48 4.35 -21.28 20.22
N ARG A 49 4.35 -20.48 21.30
CA ARG A 49 3.14 -19.84 21.81
C ARG A 49 2.60 -18.77 20.85
N LEU A 50 3.48 -17.92 20.33
CA LEU A 50 3.11 -16.81 19.41
C LEU A 50 2.62 -17.31 18.05
N GLU A 51 3.07 -18.47 17.60
CA GLU A 51 2.58 -19.11 16.37
C GLU A 51 1.15 -19.66 16.50
N GLN A 52 0.78 -20.08 17.70
CA GLN A 52 -0.58 -20.59 17.95
C GLN A 52 -1.61 -19.45 18.06
N ASP A 53 -1.23 -18.38 18.73
CA ASP A 53 -2.13 -17.25 19.00
C ASP A 53 -1.27 -15.99 19.26
N PRO A 54 -1.22 -15.00 18.37
CA PRO A 54 -0.43 -13.80 18.55
C PRO A 54 -0.81 -13.03 19.82
N CYS A 55 0.17 -12.43 20.48
CA CYS A 55 -0.04 -11.56 21.63
C CYS A 55 0.10 -10.09 21.22
N ASP A 56 -0.64 -9.20 21.89
CA ASP A 56 -0.60 -7.76 21.61
C ASP A 56 0.77 -7.17 21.97
N VAL A 57 1.28 -7.53 23.16
CA VAL A 57 2.55 -7.04 23.69
C VAL A 57 3.41 -8.21 24.15
N VAL A 58 4.67 -8.21 23.75
CA VAL A 58 5.69 -9.16 24.24
C VAL A 58 6.78 -8.39 24.96
N LEU A 59 7.03 -8.78 26.22
CA LEU A 59 8.17 -8.36 27.01
C LEU A 59 9.25 -9.43 26.86
N LEU A 60 10.33 -9.15 26.13
CA LEU A 60 11.32 -10.15 25.71
C LEU A 60 12.69 -9.84 26.31
N ASP A 61 13.16 -10.71 27.17
CA ASP A 61 14.55 -10.61 27.66
C ASP A 61 15.55 -10.84 26.55
N ILE A 62 16.62 -10.06 26.55
CA ILE A 62 17.72 -10.19 25.60
C ILE A 62 18.58 -11.41 25.94
N ASN A 63 18.88 -11.61 27.21
CA ASN A 63 19.90 -12.56 27.66
C ASN A 63 19.25 -13.83 28.22
N MET A 64 18.93 -14.78 27.36
CA MET A 64 18.39 -16.07 27.74
C MET A 64 19.32 -17.20 27.25
N PRO A 65 19.40 -18.32 27.98
CA PRO A 65 20.12 -19.50 27.51
C PRO A 65 19.37 -20.14 26.31
N GLY A 66 20.14 -20.75 25.42
CA GLY A 66 19.58 -21.37 24.22
C GLY A 66 19.32 -20.30 23.16
N LEU A 67 18.05 -20.04 22.87
CA LEU A 67 17.63 -18.98 21.92
C LEU A 67 17.51 -17.66 22.65
N ASP A 68 18.49 -16.76 22.44
CA ASP A 68 18.47 -15.43 23.03
C ASP A 68 17.37 -14.52 22.45
N GLY A 69 17.08 -13.38 23.12
CA GLY A 69 16.00 -12.49 22.70
C GLY A 69 16.21 -11.85 21.33
N MET A 70 17.46 -11.63 20.92
CA MET A 70 17.76 -11.10 19.58
C MET A 70 17.48 -12.14 18.49
N GLN A 71 17.77 -13.40 18.76
CA GLN A 71 17.47 -14.50 17.85
C GLN A 71 15.96 -14.76 17.80
N VAL A 72 15.24 -14.65 18.93
CA VAL A 72 13.76 -14.69 18.95
C VAL A 72 13.19 -13.59 18.08
N LEU A 73 13.63 -12.35 18.27
CA LEU A 73 13.18 -11.19 17.47
C LEU A 73 13.42 -11.41 15.97
N HIS A 74 14.58 -11.94 15.62
CA HIS A 74 14.91 -12.26 14.23
C HIS A 74 13.96 -13.32 13.63
N ARG A 75 13.69 -14.40 14.36
CA ARG A 75 12.74 -15.43 13.93
C ARG A 75 11.30 -14.91 13.88
N MET A 76 10.91 -14.02 14.80
CA MET A 76 9.62 -13.33 14.73
C MET A 76 9.50 -12.48 13.46
N HIS A 77 10.60 -11.83 13.05
CA HIS A 77 10.64 -11.07 11.80
C HIS A 77 10.48 -12.00 10.59
N GLU A 78 11.24 -13.09 10.50
CA GLU A 78 11.15 -14.07 9.40
C GLU A 78 9.77 -14.71 9.27
N ARG A 79 9.04 -14.86 10.39
CA ARG A 79 7.70 -15.46 10.44
C ARG A 79 6.55 -14.44 10.42
N HIS A 80 6.84 -13.17 10.14
CA HIS A 80 5.88 -12.06 10.10
C HIS A 80 5.09 -11.81 11.41
N LEU A 81 5.55 -12.32 12.54
CA LEU A 81 4.89 -12.13 13.83
C LEU A 81 5.02 -10.68 14.34
N LEU A 82 6.07 -9.95 13.97
CA LEU A 82 6.28 -8.54 14.33
C LEU A 82 5.24 -7.59 13.72
N GLU A 83 4.52 -8.04 12.71
CA GLU A 83 3.43 -7.26 12.13
C GLU A 83 2.21 -7.22 13.04
N GLN A 84 2.07 -8.22 13.92
CA GLN A 84 0.91 -8.41 14.79
C GLN A 84 1.23 -8.22 16.27
N THR A 85 2.50 -8.04 16.64
CA THR A 85 2.96 -8.04 18.02
C THR A 85 3.84 -6.82 18.29
N TYR A 86 3.58 -6.11 19.38
CA TYR A 86 4.42 -5.02 19.86
C TYR A 86 5.49 -5.59 20.80
N VAL A 87 6.74 -5.67 20.33
CA VAL A 87 7.83 -6.24 21.11
C VAL A 87 8.57 -5.14 21.88
N ILE A 88 8.67 -5.32 23.19
CA ILE A 88 9.47 -4.52 24.11
C ILE A 88 10.64 -5.39 24.59
N MET A 89 11.87 -4.98 24.29
CA MET A 89 13.04 -5.70 24.74
C MET A 89 13.37 -5.38 26.19
N LEU A 90 13.68 -6.38 26.99
CA LEU A 90 14.15 -6.24 28.36
C LEU A 90 15.65 -6.46 28.42
N SER A 91 16.38 -5.62 29.16
CA SER A 91 17.83 -5.81 29.39
C SER A 91 18.23 -5.43 30.81
N ALA A 92 19.07 -6.24 31.42
CA ALA A 92 19.68 -5.92 32.71
C ALA A 92 20.78 -4.84 32.60
N TYR A 93 21.41 -4.72 31.43
CA TYR A 93 22.47 -3.74 31.17
C TYR A 93 22.14 -2.99 29.88
N GLY A 94 21.92 -1.68 30.00
CA GLY A 94 21.65 -0.81 28.86
C GLY A 94 22.89 -0.59 27.99
N VAL A 95 23.36 -1.64 27.30
CA VAL A 95 24.40 -1.49 26.30
C VAL A 95 23.73 -0.88 25.06
N TYR A 96 24.11 0.33 24.74
CA TYR A 96 23.55 1.12 23.63
C TYR A 96 23.51 0.34 22.29
N GLU A 97 24.52 -0.48 22.03
CA GLU A 97 24.61 -1.29 20.80
C GLU A 97 23.49 -2.30 20.69
N ASN A 98 23.10 -2.96 21.79
CA ASN A 98 22.01 -3.93 21.83
C ASN A 98 20.66 -3.26 21.58
N VAL A 99 20.45 -2.05 22.12
CA VAL A 99 19.22 -1.27 21.90
C VAL A 99 19.07 -0.94 20.41
N VAL A 100 20.13 -0.42 19.79
CA VAL A 100 20.11 -0.05 18.36
C VAL A 100 19.88 -1.29 17.49
N ALA A 101 20.52 -2.41 17.80
CA ALA A 101 20.35 -3.66 17.06
C ALA A 101 18.91 -4.20 17.18
N ALA A 102 18.33 -4.18 18.38
CA ALA A 102 16.96 -4.60 18.63
C ALA A 102 15.94 -3.74 17.88
N MET A 103 16.08 -2.42 17.91
CA MET A 103 15.20 -1.51 17.20
C MET A 103 15.30 -1.71 15.67
N ARG A 104 16.50 -1.95 15.13
CA ARG A 104 16.68 -2.31 13.72
C ARG A 104 16.09 -3.68 13.38
N GLY A 105 16.11 -4.63 14.33
CA GLY A 105 15.51 -5.95 14.21
C GLY A 105 13.97 -5.95 14.25
N GLY A 106 13.36 -4.80 14.54
CA GLY A 106 11.90 -4.64 14.53
C GLY A 106 11.25 -4.54 15.91
N ALA A 107 12.02 -4.55 17.00
CA ALA A 107 11.50 -4.19 18.32
C ALA A 107 10.93 -2.77 18.28
N LYS A 108 9.87 -2.54 19.06
CA LYS A 108 9.16 -1.24 19.09
C LYS A 108 9.57 -0.37 20.26
N ASP A 109 10.04 -0.98 21.34
CA ASP A 109 10.48 -0.27 22.53
C ASP A 109 11.53 -1.11 23.30
N PHE A 110 12.12 -0.50 24.31
CA PHE A 110 13.16 -1.10 25.15
C PHE A 110 12.96 -0.65 26.59
N VAL A 111 13.24 -1.55 27.55
CA VAL A 111 13.18 -1.30 28.99
C VAL A 111 14.42 -1.86 29.68
N ASN A 112 14.97 -1.10 30.61
CA ASN A 112 15.98 -1.64 31.52
C ASN A 112 15.29 -2.36 32.69
N LYS A 113 15.68 -3.62 32.98
CA LYS A 113 15.11 -4.40 34.09
C LYS A 113 15.29 -3.73 35.47
N SER A 114 16.26 -2.80 35.60
CA SER A 114 16.43 -2.03 36.83
C SER A 114 15.45 -0.86 36.95
N GLU A 115 14.68 -0.51 35.91
CA GLU A 115 13.64 0.51 36.00
C GLU A 115 12.48 -0.02 36.85
N PRO A 116 11.85 0.85 37.66
CA PRO A 116 10.65 0.49 38.41
C PRO A 116 9.54 -0.03 37.48
N LEU A 117 8.85 -1.11 37.86
CA LEU A 117 7.83 -1.77 37.05
C LEU A 117 6.66 -0.85 36.68
N ASP A 118 6.34 0.16 37.49
CA ASP A 118 5.32 1.15 37.21
C ASP A 118 5.63 1.99 35.96
N GLN A 119 6.91 2.19 35.63
CA GLN A 119 7.33 2.89 34.41
C GLN A 119 7.15 2.03 33.14
N TRP A 120 7.10 0.71 33.28
CA TRP A 120 6.86 -0.19 32.16
C TRP A 120 5.43 -0.09 31.63
N ILE A 121 4.48 0.27 32.52
CA ILE A 121 3.06 0.41 32.17
C ILE A 121 2.86 1.38 30.99
N VAL A 122 3.56 2.49 30.99
CA VAL A 122 3.47 3.48 29.91
C VAL A 122 3.88 2.88 28.56
N ARG A 123 4.89 2.01 28.54
CA ARG A 123 5.36 1.36 27.31
C ARG A 123 4.40 0.24 26.87
N ILE A 124 3.85 -0.51 27.83
CA ILE A 124 2.84 -1.54 27.57
C ILE A 124 1.58 -0.90 26.99
N GLU A 125 1.10 0.21 27.59
CA GLU A 125 -0.05 0.96 27.09
C GLU A 125 0.17 1.49 25.69
N ARG A 126 1.36 2.01 25.38
CA ARG A 126 1.74 2.40 24.02
C ARG A 126 1.67 1.23 23.05
N GLY A 127 2.03 0.02 23.49
CA GLY A 127 1.87 -1.19 22.70
C GLY A 127 0.40 -1.48 22.36
N PHE A 128 -0.51 -1.33 23.31
CA PHE A 128 -1.95 -1.49 23.06
C PHE A 128 -2.52 -0.37 22.19
N GLU A 129 -2.09 0.88 22.37
CA GLU A 129 -2.48 1.99 21.48
C GLU A 129 -2.04 1.73 20.04
N TRP A 130 -0.83 1.19 19.84
CA TRP A 130 -0.33 0.81 18.54
C TRP A 130 -1.21 -0.28 17.90
N GLN A 131 -1.64 -1.29 18.67
CA GLN A 131 -2.54 -2.34 18.21
C GLN A 131 -3.91 -1.76 17.82
N GLU A 132 -4.49 -0.90 18.66
CA GLU A 132 -5.78 -0.26 18.38
C GLU A 132 -5.73 0.60 17.10
N LEU A 133 -4.67 1.38 16.92
CA LEU A 133 -4.47 2.18 15.71
C LEU A 133 -4.31 1.30 14.47
N ARG A 134 -3.61 0.20 14.60
CA ARG A 134 -3.41 -0.78 13.53
C ARG A 134 -4.73 -1.45 13.14
N HIS A 135 -5.48 -1.96 14.12
CA HIS A 135 -6.80 -2.57 13.88
C HIS A 135 -7.77 -1.57 13.25
N ARG A 136 -7.80 -0.33 13.75
CA ARG A 136 -8.64 0.73 13.18
C ARG A 136 -8.25 1.04 11.74
N LYS A 137 -6.96 1.09 11.45
CA LYS A 137 -6.48 1.30 10.08
C LYS A 137 -6.93 0.16 9.16
N GLN A 138 -6.76 -1.09 9.58
CA GLN A 138 -7.19 -2.27 8.83
C GLN A 138 -8.71 -2.27 8.60
N GLN A 139 -9.49 -1.93 9.63
CA GLN A 139 -10.95 -1.84 9.50
C GLN A 139 -11.38 -0.77 8.50
N VAL A 140 -10.78 0.42 8.57
CA VAL A 140 -11.07 1.49 7.61
C VAL A 140 -10.68 1.11 6.18
N GLU A 141 -9.57 0.41 6.00
CA GLU A 141 -9.15 -0.10 4.69
C GLU A 141 -10.13 -1.15 4.17
N GLU A 142 -10.63 -2.04 5.03
CA GLU A 142 -11.63 -3.06 4.69
C GLU A 142 -12.99 -2.42 4.34
N ASP A 143 -13.47 -1.50 5.17
CA ASP A 143 -14.74 -0.78 4.95
C ASP A 143 -14.68 0.01 3.63
N LEU A 144 -13.55 0.69 3.37
CA LEU A 144 -13.34 1.43 2.12
C LEU A 144 -13.36 0.48 0.92
N ARG A 145 -12.77 -0.70 1.04
CA ARG A 145 -12.74 -1.73 0.01
C ARG A 145 -14.12 -2.27 -0.31
N LEU A 146 -14.90 -2.59 0.72
CA LEU A 146 -16.29 -3.07 0.56
C LEU A 146 -17.15 -2.00 -0.13
N LEU A 147 -17.09 -0.76 0.34
CA LEU A 147 -17.82 0.37 -0.27
C LEU A 147 -17.39 0.60 -1.73
N ALA A 148 -16.11 0.58 -2.02
CA ALA A 148 -15.62 0.79 -3.37
C ALA A 148 -16.05 -0.33 -4.33
N ARG A 149 -16.12 -1.58 -3.87
CA ARG A 149 -16.61 -2.72 -4.63
C ARG A 149 -18.11 -2.62 -4.91
N GLU A 150 -18.90 -2.30 -3.89
CA GLU A 150 -20.35 -2.17 -3.98
C GLU A 150 -20.73 -1.03 -4.93
N VAL A 151 -20.18 0.15 -4.74
CA VAL A 151 -20.41 1.32 -5.60
C VAL A 151 -19.95 1.07 -7.03
N GLY A 152 -18.77 0.43 -7.21
CA GLY A 152 -18.24 0.08 -8.52
C GLY A 152 -19.16 -0.87 -9.29
N HIS A 153 -19.71 -1.88 -8.61
CA HIS A 153 -20.61 -2.86 -9.20
C HIS A 153 -22.00 -2.24 -9.53
N ASP A 154 -22.60 -1.54 -8.60
CA ASP A 154 -23.98 -1.04 -8.75
C ASP A 154 -24.09 0.11 -9.73
N ILE A 155 -23.13 1.04 -9.71
CA ILE A 155 -23.12 2.19 -10.61
C ILE A 155 -22.53 1.85 -11.97
N GLY A 156 -21.43 1.06 -12.02
CA GLY A 156 -20.76 0.72 -13.28
C GLY A 156 -21.49 -0.33 -14.12
N GLY A 157 -22.40 -1.09 -13.52
CA GLY A 157 -23.14 -2.19 -14.16
C GLY A 157 -24.56 -1.80 -14.58
N THR A 158 -25.54 -2.40 -13.92
CA THR A 158 -26.96 -2.34 -14.29
C THR A 158 -27.51 -0.90 -14.32
N THR A 159 -27.16 -0.08 -13.33
CA THR A 159 -27.67 1.29 -13.23
C THR A 159 -27.21 2.16 -14.40
N TYR A 160 -25.91 2.09 -14.74
CA TYR A 160 -25.39 2.80 -15.91
C TYR A 160 -26.04 2.36 -17.21
N PHE A 161 -26.21 1.06 -17.42
CA PHE A 161 -26.85 0.52 -18.61
C PHE A 161 -28.29 1.02 -18.76
N VAL A 162 -29.08 0.97 -17.68
CA VAL A 162 -30.48 1.44 -17.69
C VAL A 162 -30.56 2.95 -17.97
N LEU A 163 -29.69 3.74 -17.33
CA LEU A 163 -29.67 5.19 -17.54
C LEU A 163 -29.27 5.54 -18.99
N THR A 164 -28.28 4.86 -19.55
CA THR A 164 -27.86 5.05 -20.94
C THR A 164 -28.99 4.75 -21.91
N GLN A 165 -29.70 3.64 -21.74
CA GLN A 165 -30.88 3.27 -22.55
C GLN A 165 -31.98 4.34 -22.47
N ARG A 166 -32.23 4.91 -21.30
CA ARG A 166 -33.22 5.96 -21.11
C ARG A 166 -32.81 7.28 -21.77
N VAL A 167 -31.53 7.64 -21.70
CA VAL A 167 -30.98 8.83 -22.36
C VAL A 167 -31.05 8.68 -23.88
N GLU A 168 -30.75 7.54 -24.46
CA GLU A 168 -30.88 7.30 -25.90
C GLU A 168 -32.35 7.36 -26.35
N ALA A 169 -33.27 6.82 -25.56
CA ALA A 169 -34.71 6.96 -25.86
C ALA A 169 -35.19 8.43 -25.80
N LEU A 170 -34.68 9.22 -24.86
CA LEU A 170 -34.97 10.65 -24.81
C LEU A 170 -34.33 11.42 -25.97
N ALA A 171 -33.11 11.05 -26.39
CA ALA A 171 -32.44 11.67 -27.53
C ALA A 171 -33.26 11.58 -28.81
N THR A 172 -33.95 10.45 -29.06
CA THR A 172 -34.83 10.29 -30.22
C THR A 172 -36.05 11.20 -30.18
N LEU A 173 -36.53 11.58 -28.99
CA LEU A 173 -37.69 12.46 -28.81
C LEU A 173 -37.37 13.94 -29.00
N VAL A 174 -36.09 14.32 -28.83
CA VAL A 174 -35.64 15.71 -28.92
C VAL A 174 -34.74 16.00 -30.12
N ALA A 175 -34.61 15.06 -31.04
CA ALA A 175 -33.71 15.12 -32.21
C ALA A 175 -33.97 16.35 -33.15
N GLU A 176 -35.14 16.96 -33.09
CA GLU A 176 -35.46 18.16 -33.86
C GLU A 176 -35.35 19.48 -33.05
N ASN A 177 -34.93 19.38 -31.79
CA ASN A 177 -34.76 20.54 -30.89
C ASN A 177 -33.27 20.74 -30.52
N PRO A 178 -32.61 21.80 -31.05
CA PRO A 178 -31.19 22.04 -30.79
C PRO A 178 -30.83 22.26 -29.31
N GLU A 179 -31.75 22.75 -28.49
CA GLU A 179 -31.55 22.92 -27.04
C GLU A 179 -31.70 21.59 -26.33
N GLY A 180 -32.62 20.74 -26.77
CA GLY A 180 -32.80 19.38 -26.32
C GLY A 180 -31.57 18.52 -26.63
N GLU A 181 -31.04 18.59 -27.84
CA GLU A 181 -29.80 17.86 -28.23
C GLU A 181 -28.60 18.28 -27.38
N ARG A 182 -28.40 19.56 -27.11
CA ARG A 182 -27.35 20.03 -26.21
C ARG A 182 -27.50 19.47 -24.79
N SER A 183 -28.73 19.43 -24.27
CA SER A 183 -29.03 18.90 -22.95
C SER A 183 -28.72 17.40 -22.87
N ILE A 184 -29.09 16.63 -23.89
CA ILE A 184 -28.76 15.19 -23.97
C ILE A 184 -27.26 15.00 -24.03
N GLU A 185 -26.52 15.78 -24.79
CA GLU A 185 -25.05 15.67 -24.85
C GLU A 185 -24.39 15.91 -23.48
N VAL A 186 -24.86 16.90 -22.73
CA VAL A 186 -24.40 17.15 -21.35
C VAL A 186 -24.70 15.96 -20.45
N ILE A 187 -25.89 15.34 -20.56
CA ILE A 187 -26.28 14.17 -19.78
C ILE A 187 -25.38 12.97 -20.14
N ARG A 188 -25.10 12.73 -21.41
CA ARG A 188 -24.14 11.67 -21.84
C ARG A 188 -22.78 11.87 -21.23
N GLN A 189 -22.26 13.08 -21.25
CA GLN A 189 -20.94 13.39 -20.65
C GLN A 189 -20.92 13.14 -19.13
N ILE A 190 -22.02 13.46 -18.45
CA ILE A 190 -22.18 13.18 -17.01
C ILE A 190 -22.22 11.67 -16.76
N LEU A 191 -22.99 10.90 -17.53
CA LEU A 191 -23.06 9.44 -17.40
C LEU A 191 -21.71 8.78 -17.64
N GLU A 192 -20.99 9.17 -18.68
CA GLU A 192 -19.64 8.67 -18.94
C GLU A 192 -18.65 9.01 -17.82
N ARG A 193 -18.85 10.14 -17.16
CA ARG A 193 -18.05 10.51 -15.99
C ARG A 193 -18.39 9.65 -14.77
N ILE A 194 -19.66 9.38 -14.53
CA ILE A 194 -20.12 8.49 -13.44
C ILE A 194 -19.60 7.08 -13.66
N LYS A 195 -19.68 6.53 -14.87
CA LYS A 195 -19.13 5.22 -15.21
C LYS A 195 -17.65 5.12 -14.87
N ARG A 196 -16.86 6.09 -15.33
CA ARG A 196 -15.42 6.12 -15.04
C ARG A 196 -15.12 6.19 -13.55
N LEU A 197 -15.89 6.94 -12.77
CA LEU A 197 -15.74 6.98 -11.33
C LEU A 197 -16.03 5.63 -10.67
N ALA A 198 -17.08 4.93 -11.14
CA ALA A 198 -17.42 3.60 -10.64
C ALA A 198 -16.35 2.56 -11.00
N GLU A 199 -15.83 2.60 -12.22
CA GLU A 199 -14.71 1.76 -12.66
C GLU A 199 -13.45 2.03 -11.83
N ASP A 200 -13.09 3.30 -11.59
CA ASP A 200 -11.95 3.70 -10.78
C ASP A 200 -12.10 3.23 -9.32
N LEU A 201 -13.31 3.31 -8.75
CA LEU A 201 -13.60 2.79 -7.40
C LEU A 201 -13.49 1.26 -7.35
N GLY A 202 -14.06 0.55 -8.32
CA GLY A 202 -13.89 -0.91 -8.44
C GLY A 202 -12.42 -1.31 -8.53
N HIS A 203 -11.64 -0.55 -9.28
CA HIS A 203 -10.20 -0.75 -9.40
C HIS A 203 -9.43 -0.48 -8.09
N LEU A 204 -9.85 0.53 -7.33
CA LEU A 204 -9.27 0.81 -6.02
C LEU A 204 -9.57 -0.33 -5.04
N ALA A 205 -10.81 -0.85 -5.03
CA ALA A 205 -11.19 -1.99 -4.22
C ALA A 205 -10.29 -3.21 -4.49
N VAL A 206 -10.07 -3.55 -5.75
CA VAL A 206 -9.18 -4.66 -6.16
C VAL A 206 -7.71 -4.38 -5.80
N ALA A 207 -7.24 -3.14 -5.91
CA ALA A 207 -5.86 -2.77 -5.54
C ALA A 207 -5.62 -2.84 -4.01
N LEU A 208 -6.67 -2.57 -3.22
CA LEU A 208 -6.66 -2.71 -1.75
C LEU A 208 -6.84 -4.18 -1.32
N ASP A 209 -7.42 -5.02 -2.19
CA ASP A 209 -7.64 -6.44 -1.93
C ASP A 209 -6.35 -7.24 -2.13
N GLY A 210 -5.45 -7.23 -1.17
CA GLY A 210 -4.27 -8.08 -1.19
C GLY A 210 -4.52 -9.60 -1.23
N SER A 211 -5.80 -10.04 -1.20
CA SER A 211 -6.22 -11.45 -1.08
C SER A 211 -6.66 -12.10 -2.40
N GLU A 212 -6.92 -11.36 -3.47
CA GLU A 212 -7.07 -12.01 -4.76
C GLU A 212 -5.77 -12.74 -5.08
N ALA A 213 -5.86 -14.06 -5.31
CA ALA A 213 -4.76 -14.87 -5.82
C ALA A 213 -4.29 -14.25 -7.15
N TRP A 214 -3.43 -13.26 -7.05
CA TRP A 214 -2.89 -12.57 -8.20
C TRP A 214 -2.19 -13.62 -9.04
N ARG A 215 -2.64 -13.77 -10.27
CA ARG A 215 -1.93 -14.62 -11.22
C ARG A 215 -0.60 -13.96 -11.52
N TRP A 216 0.40 -14.35 -10.75
CA TRP A 216 1.78 -13.99 -11.01
C TRP A 216 2.28 -14.83 -12.19
N GLU A 217 2.75 -14.16 -13.20
CA GLU A 217 3.30 -14.78 -14.40
C GLU A 217 4.58 -14.07 -14.84
N THR A 218 5.36 -14.75 -15.66
CA THR A 218 6.51 -14.12 -16.30
C THR A 218 6.01 -13.23 -17.43
N LEU A 219 6.28 -11.94 -17.36
CA LEU A 219 5.76 -10.92 -18.26
C LEU A 219 6.88 -10.33 -19.12
N ASP A 220 6.62 -10.26 -20.41
CA ASP A 220 7.34 -9.40 -21.35
C ASP A 220 6.77 -7.98 -21.20
N LEU A 221 7.57 -7.11 -20.58
CA LEU A 221 7.16 -5.73 -20.28
C LEU A 221 7.03 -4.89 -21.55
N HIS A 222 7.89 -5.08 -22.55
CA HIS A 222 7.79 -4.36 -23.82
C HIS A 222 6.49 -4.71 -24.56
N ARG A 223 6.13 -6.00 -24.60
CA ARG A 223 4.89 -6.44 -25.23
C ARG A 223 3.65 -5.87 -24.53
N LEU A 224 3.67 -5.79 -23.20
CA LEU A 224 2.60 -5.18 -22.41
C LEU A 224 2.47 -3.67 -22.72
N LEU A 225 3.59 -2.95 -22.71
CA LEU A 225 3.62 -1.50 -22.98
C LEU A 225 3.22 -1.17 -24.41
N GLU A 226 3.68 -1.95 -25.41
CA GLU A 226 3.30 -1.74 -26.82
C GLU A 226 1.79 -1.86 -27.04
N ARG A 227 1.13 -2.83 -26.41
CA ARG A 227 -0.32 -2.93 -26.49
C ARG A 227 -1.01 -1.70 -25.94
N LEU A 228 -0.60 -1.23 -24.75
CA LEU A 228 -1.17 -0.03 -24.15
C LEU A 228 -0.90 1.24 -24.97
N LEU A 229 0.26 1.32 -25.63
CA LEU A 229 0.56 2.43 -26.54
C LEU A 229 -0.31 2.43 -27.80
N GLN A 230 -0.70 1.27 -28.31
CA GLN A 230 -1.65 1.19 -29.43
C GLN A 230 -3.03 1.69 -29.02
N GLU A 231 -3.53 1.28 -27.86
CA GLU A 231 -4.81 1.78 -27.30
C GLU A 231 -4.74 3.31 -27.06
N PHE A 232 -3.65 3.78 -26.48
CA PHE A 232 -3.39 5.21 -26.25
C PHE A 232 -3.38 6.02 -27.56
N HIS A 233 -2.69 5.54 -28.59
CA HIS A 233 -2.61 6.22 -29.88
C HIS A 233 -3.99 6.38 -30.54
N TYR A 234 -4.84 5.36 -30.45
CA TYR A 234 -6.20 5.42 -30.96
C TYR A 234 -7.02 6.51 -30.25
N ALA A 235 -6.87 6.65 -28.94
CA ALA A 235 -7.59 7.66 -28.13
C ALA A 235 -7.00 9.07 -28.24
N HIS A 236 -5.71 9.20 -28.60
CA HIS A 236 -4.94 10.45 -28.59
C HIS A 236 -4.13 10.62 -29.88
N SER A 237 -4.77 10.62 -31.04
CA SER A 237 -4.13 10.65 -32.36
C SER A 237 -3.28 11.90 -32.62
N ALA A 238 -3.48 13.00 -31.90
CA ALA A 238 -2.68 14.23 -32.00
C ALA A 238 -1.37 14.17 -31.19
N VAL A 239 -1.12 13.09 -30.43
CA VAL A 239 0.09 12.92 -29.61
C VAL A 239 1.11 12.07 -30.38
N THR A 240 2.33 12.59 -30.51
CA THR A 240 3.46 11.83 -31.08
C THR A 240 4.02 10.88 -30.02
N ILE A 241 4.17 9.59 -30.36
CA ILE A 241 4.71 8.58 -29.44
C ILE A 241 6.16 8.27 -29.83
N VAL A 242 7.07 8.47 -28.87
CA VAL A 242 8.49 8.10 -28.97
C VAL A 242 8.76 6.90 -28.07
N ARG A 243 9.44 5.89 -28.64
CA ARG A 243 9.81 4.65 -27.94
C ARG A 243 11.32 4.59 -27.80
N GLU A 244 11.80 4.45 -26.59
CA GLU A 244 13.21 4.30 -26.25
C GLU A 244 13.40 3.03 -25.42
N TRP A 245 13.36 1.89 -26.13
CA TRP A 245 13.48 0.59 -25.48
C TRP A 245 14.93 0.26 -25.15
N GLY A 246 15.20 -0.12 -23.89
CA GLY A 246 16.48 -0.66 -23.48
C GLY A 246 16.71 -2.07 -24.03
N ASP A 247 17.94 -2.36 -24.45
CA ASP A 247 18.29 -3.64 -25.09
C ASP A 247 18.29 -4.83 -24.14
N ASP A 248 18.48 -4.63 -22.84
CA ASP A 248 18.62 -5.70 -21.82
C ASP A 248 17.48 -5.63 -20.77
N ILE A 249 16.24 -5.66 -21.25
CA ILE A 249 15.08 -5.71 -20.37
C ILE A 249 14.65 -7.16 -20.18
N SER A 250 15.01 -7.72 -19.03
CA SER A 250 14.59 -9.07 -18.65
C SER A 250 13.08 -9.14 -18.42
N PRO A 251 12.45 -10.30 -18.68
CA PRO A 251 11.07 -10.52 -18.22
C PRO A 251 10.96 -10.31 -16.71
N ILE A 252 9.84 -9.73 -16.28
CA ILE A 252 9.52 -9.55 -14.85
C ILE A 252 8.51 -10.59 -14.40
N HIS A 253 8.52 -10.91 -13.14
CA HIS A 253 7.47 -11.74 -12.52
C HIS A 253 6.44 -10.82 -11.87
N GLY A 254 5.18 -10.92 -12.28
CA GLY A 254 4.16 -10.00 -11.79
C GLY A 254 2.74 -10.30 -12.28
N SER A 255 1.78 -9.56 -11.77
CA SER A 255 0.39 -9.60 -12.20
C SER A 255 0.17 -8.71 -13.42
N ARG A 256 -0.11 -9.32 -14.57
CA ARG A 256 -0.40 -8.61 -15.83
C ARG A 256 -1.51 -7.57 -15.63
N ALA A 257 -2.63 -7.95 -15.03
CA ALA A 257 -3.77 -7.07 -14.85
C ALA A 257 -3.45 -5.82 -14.03
N GLN A 258 -2.65 -5.96 -12.97
CA GLN A 258 -2.25 -4.83 -12.13
C GLN A 258 -1.27 -3.89 -12.84
N LEU A 259 -0.29 -4.43 -13.55
CA LEU A 259 0.68 -3.62 -14.30
C LEU A 259 0.05 -2.92 -15.50
N GLU A 260 -0.83 -3.60 -16.25
CA GLU A 260 -1.64 -2.98 -17.31
C GLU A 260 -2.43 -1.80 -16.77
N ARG A 261 -3.11 -1.97 -15.66
CA ARG A 261 -3.88 -0.93 -14.99
C ARG A 261 -2.99 0.23 -14.52
N ALA A 262 -1.82 -0.07 -13.93
CA ALA A 262 -0.87 0.95 -13.51
C ALA A 262 -0.42 1.82 -14.69
N PHE A 263 0.08 1.19 -15.75
CA PHE A 263 0.55 1.91 -16.93
C PHE A 263 -0.58 2.59 -17.71
N HIS A 264 -1.76 1.99 -17.83
CA HIS A 264 -2.93 2.64 -18.43
C HIS A 264 -3.28 3.95 -17.72
N ASN A 265 -3.27 3.96 -16.38
CA ASN A 265 -3.51 5.17 -15.59
C ASN A 265 -2.46 6.25 -15.85
N LEU A 266 -1.18 5.88 -15.93
CA LEU A 266 -0.09 6.82 -16.24
C LEU A 266 -0.22 7.40 -17.65
N LEU A 267 -0.48 6.57 -18.65
CA LEU A 267 -0.66 6.99 -20.04
C LEU A 267 -1.89 7.89 -20.20
N THR A 268 -3.02 7.53 -19.61
CA THR A 268 -4.23 8.34 -19.64
C THR A 268 -4.02 9.71 -19.01
N ASN A 269 -3.25 9.80 -17.94
CA ASN A 269 -2.88 11.07 -17.32
C ASN A 269 -1.99 11.92 -18.24
N ALA A 270 -1.00 11.32 -18.87
CA ALA A 270 -0.17 12.00 -19.86
C ALA A 270 -1.00 12.53 -21.04
N GLY A 271 -1.95 11.74 -21.58
CA GLY A 271 -2.84 12.17 -22.63
C GLY A 271 -3.73 13.36 -22.22
N ARG A 272 -4.25 13.34 -21.01
CA ARG A 272 -5.02 14.46 -20.45
C ARG A 272 -4.20 15.75 -20.30
N ALA A 273 -2.91 15.62 -19.96
CA ALA A 273 -1.99 16.75 -19.84
C ALA A 273 -1.65 17.37 -21.19
N MET A 274 -1.79 16.61 -22.30
CA MET A 274 -1.43 16.99 -23.68
C MET A 274 -2.64 17.18 -24.59
N ARG A 275 -3.73 17.83 -24.14
CA ARG A 275 -4.99 17.99 -24.90
C ARG A 275 -4.84 18.65 -26.28
N GLY A 276 -3.86 19.52 -26.45
CA GLY A 276 -3.57 20.20 -27.72
C GLY A 276 -2.56 19.45 -28.60
N GLY A 277 -2.23 18.21 -28.27
CA GLY A 277 -1.11 17.49 -28.86
C GLY A 277 0.15 17.62 -28.03
N GLY A 278 1.19 16.90 -28.42
CA GLY A 278 2.48 16.87 -27.72
C GLY A 278 3.25 15.60 -28.01
N THR A 279 4.26 15.31 -27.19
CA THR A 279 5.09 14.11 -27.32
C THR A 279 5.03 13.30 -26.05
N LEU A 280 4.65 12.03 -26.19
CA LEU A 280 4.75 11.00 -25.15
C LEU A 280 5.99 10.15 -25.42
N THR A 281 6.95 10.14 -24.51
CA THR A 281 8.13 9.27 -24.60
C THR A 281 8.00 8.16 -23.57
N LEU A 282 8.04 6.90 -24.00
CA LEU A 282 8.26 5.75 -23.16
C LEU A 282 9.70 5.28 -23.31
N ARG A 283 10.39 5.21 -22.16
CA ARG A 283 11.74 4.66 -22.08
C ARG A 283 11.77 3.51 -21.09
N THR A 284 12.51 2.45 -21.44
CA THR A 284 12.85 1.38 -20.49
C THR A 284 14.35 1.31 -20.33
N ARG A 285 14.81 1.08 -19.12
CA ARG A 285 16.23 0.84 -18.83
C ARG A 285 16.39 -0.08 -17.63
N ARG A 286 17.52 -0.75 -17.56
CA ARG A 286 17.93 -1.53 -16.41
C ARG A 286 18.84 -0.69 -15.51
N GLU A 287 18.64 -0.80 -14.18
CA GLU A 287 19.43 -0.08 -13.19
C GLU A 287 19.97 -1.02 -12.13
N GLY A 288 21.29 -0.99 -11.90
CA GLY A 288 21.96 -1.75 -10.82
C GLY A 288 21.77 -3.26 -10.85
N GLY A 289 21.36 -3.84 -11.97
CA GLY A 289 21.13 -5.27 -12.12
C GLY A 289 19.88 -5.82 -11.45
N ALA A 290 19.25 -5.08 -10.53
CA ALA A 290 18.12 -5.50 -9.74
C ALA A 290 16.78 -4.82 -10.13
N TRP A 291 16.82 -3.75 -10.92
CA TRP A 291 15.65 -2.94 -11.23
C TRP A 291 15.47 -2.74 -12.74
N ILE A 292 14.22 -2.76 -13.17
CA ILE A 292 13.79 -2.22 -14.47
C ILE A 292 13.07 -0.91 -14.19
N ILE A 293 13.43 0.13 -14.91
CA ILE A 293 12.79 1.44 -14.83
C ILE A 293 12.02 1.67 -16.11
N VAL A 294 10.75 2.01 -15.98
CA VAL A 294 9.89 2.47 -17.07
C VAL A 294 9.58 3.95 -16.84
N GLU A 295 10.09 4.79 -17.73
CA GLU A 295 9.84 6.23 -17.71
C GLU A 295 8.72 6.57 -18.69
N VAL A 296 7.66 7.20 -18.18
CA VAL A 296 6.55 7.77 -18.97
C VAL A 296 6.70 9.28 -18.91
N LYS A 297 7.14 9.89 -20.01
CA LYS A 297 7.40 11.34 -20.09
C LYS A 297 6.44 11.98 -21.08
N ASP A 298 5.72 13.00 -20.63
CA ASP A 298 4.87 13.84 -21.46
C ASP A 298 5.44 15.27 -21.58
N THR A 299 5.01 15.98 -22.62
CA THR A 299 5.29 17.42 -22.83
C THR A 299 4.06 18.27 -22.50
N GLY A 300 3.21 17.83 -21.58
CA GLY A 300 1.99 18.49 -21.20
C GLY A 300 2.18 19.69 -20.27
N VAL A 301 1.11 20.08 -19.62
CA VAL A 301 1.08 21.28 -18.75
C VAL A 301 1.96 21.20 -17.50
N GLY A 302 2.39 20.00 -17.11
CA GLY A 302 3.18 19.77 -15.90
C GLY A 302 2.40 19.92 -14.61
N ILE A 303 3.07 19.68 -13.48
CA ILE A 303 2.49 19.64 -12.14
C ILE A 303 3.24 20.62 -11.23
N PRO A 304 2.54 21.60 -10.61
CA PRO A 304 3.15 22.51 -9.64
C PRO A 304 3.76 21.75 -8.44
N LEU A 305 4.90 22.21 -7.92
CA LEU A 305 5.62 21.57 -6.83
C LEU A 305 4.74 21.30 -5.61
N GLN A 306 3.87 22.25 -5.26
CA GLN A 306 2.94 22.13 -4.13
C GLN A 306 1.88 21.02 -4.30
N ALA A 307 1.62 20.60 -5.55
CA ALA A 307 0.69 19.54 -5.88
C ALA A 307 1.37 18.16 -5.93
N GLN A 308 2.66 18.08 -6.23
CA GLN A 308 3.39 16.82 -6.45
C GLN A 308 3.34 15.86 -5.24
N GLU A 309 3.36 16.37 -4.02
CA GLU A 309 3.19 15.53 -2.81
C GLU A 309 1.75 15.00 -2.64
N LYS A 310 0.77 15.63 -3.28
CA LYS A 310 -0.66 15.34 -3.11
C LYS A 310 -1.24 14.52 -4.23
N ILE A 311 -0.57 14.43 -5.41
CA ILE A 311 -1.12 13.75 -6.61
C ILE A 311 -1.43 12.27 -6.39
N PHE A 312 -0.80 11.64 -5.40
CA PHE A 312 -1.06 10.26 -5.02
C PHE A 312 -2.12 10.09 -3.93
N ARG A 313 -2.67 11.20 -3.38
CA ARG A 313 -3.75 11.11 -2.39
C ARG A 313 -5.07 10.80 -3.07
N ILE A 314 -5.86 9.95 -2.43
CA ILE A 314 -7.21 9.61 -2.90
C ILE A 314 -8.06 10.88 -3.04
N GLY A 315 -8.71 11.04 -4.20
CA GLY A 315 -9.60 12.18 -4.47
C GLY A 315 -8.87 13.47 -4.87
N PHE A 316 -7.54 13.49 -4.92
CA PHE A 316 -6.81 14.66 -5.41
C PHE A 316 -6.81 14.71 -6.93
N SER A 317 -7.45 15.73 -7.50
CA SER A 317 -7.50 15.98 -8.94
C SER A 317 -7.53 17.49 -9.17
N ASP A 318 -6.37 18.08 -9.35
CA ASP A 318 -6.25 19.50 -9.73
C ASP A 318 -5.34 19.61 -10.96
N TRP A 319 -5.96 19.86 -12.09
CA TRP A 319 -5.28 20.02 -13.39
C TRP A 319 -5.08 21.50 -13.76
N GLY A 320 -5.33 22.45 -12.84
CA GLY A 320 -5.18 23.89 -13.07
C GLY A 320 -6.17 24.52 -14.04
N ASN A 321 -6.94 23.72 -14.79
CA ASN A 321 -7.82 24.16 -15.89
C ASN A 321 -9.32 23.87 -15.62
N GLY A 322 -9.73 23.73 -14.37
CA GLY A 322 -11.12 23.43 -14.01
C GLY A 322 -11.58 22.00 -14.31
N ILE A 323 -10.70 21.13 -14.81
CA ILE A 323 -11.02 19.75 -15.15
C ILE A 323 -10.62 18.87 -13.98
N LYS A 324 -11.63 18.35 -13.30
CA LYS A 324 -11.45 17.38 -12.22
C LYS A 324 -11.51 15.96 -12.81
N GLY A 325 -10.45 15.17 -12.60
CA GLY A 325 -10.49 13.72 -12.78
C GLY A 325 -11.13 13.05 -11.55
N SER A 326 -11.11 11.71 -11.49
CA SER A 326 -11.52 10.97 -10.28
C SER A 326 -10.58 11.20 -9.09
N GLY A 327 -9.32 11.53 -9.35
CA GLY A 327 -8.27 11.60 -8.32
C GLY A 327 -7.86 10.22 -7.78
N LEU A 328 -8.26 9.13 -8.42
CA LEU A 328 -7.97 7.75 -8.00
C LEU A 328 -6.86 7.10 -8.84
N GLY A 329 -6.73 7.46 -10.13
CA GLY A 329 -5.86 6.76 -11.07
C GLY A 329 -4.39 6.68 -10.65
N LEU A 330 -3.79 7.79 -10.17
CA LEU A 330 -2.38 7.78 -9.71
C LEU A 330 -2.21 7.00 -8.40
N ASN A 331 -3.20 7.04 -7.50
CA ASN A 331 -3.17 6.22 -6.28
C ASN A 331 -3.21 4.73 -6.63
N VAL A 332 -4.11 4.31 -7.54
CA VAL A 332 -4.20 2.94 -8.05
C VAL A 332 -2.90 2.52 -8.73
N ALA A 333 -2.31 3.37 -9.57
CA ALA A 333 -1.03 3.08 -10.23
C ALA A 333 0.08 2.85 -9.20
N ARG A 334 0.20 3.72 -8.20
CA ARG A 334 1.18 3.60 -7.13
C ARG A 334 0.97 2.30 -6.34
N LYS A 335 -0.28 2.00 -5.93
CA LYS A 335 -0.58 0.79 -5.16
C LYS A 335 -0.25 -0.48 -5.93
N ASN A 336 -0.59 -0.53 -7.22
CA ASN A 336 -0.26 -1.68 -8.07
C ASN A 336 1.26 -1.88 -8.23
N VAL A 337 2.04 -0.80 -8.34
CA VAL A 337 3.50 -0.87 -8.39
C VAL A 337 4.09 -1.30 -7.05
N GLU A 338 3.60 -0.75 -5.93
CA GLU A 338 4.01 -1.13 -4.57
C GLU A 338 3.73 -2.62 -4.29
N ASN A 339 2.59 -3.15 -4.78
CA ASN A 339 2.26 -4.57 -4.69
C ASN A 339 3.27 -5.48 -5.40
N HIS A 340 4.03 -4.94 -6.36
CA HIS A 340 5.14 -5.63 -7.03
C HIS A 340 6.50 -5.39 -6.38
N GLY A 341 6.54 -4.78 -5.17
CA GLY A 341 7.78 -4.38 -4.51
C GLY A 341 8.49 -3.20 -5.20
N GLY A 342 7.76 -2.49 -6.08
CA GLY A 342 8.28 -1.35 -6.84
C GLY A 342 7.98 -0.01 -6.16
N ARG A 343 8.41 1.07 -6.83
CA ARG A 343 8.11 2.45 -6.44
C ARG A 343 7.87 3.34 -7.64
N ILE A 344 7.22 4.48 -7.42
CA ILE A 344 6.99 5.50 -8.44
C ILE A 344 7.64 6.81 -8.00
N GLU A 345 8.36 7.44 -8.92
CA GLU A 345 8.95 8.77 -8.77
C GLU A 345 8.37 9.72 -9.82
N VAL A 346 8.18 10.99 -9.46
CA VAL A 346 7.62 12.01 -10.35
C VAL A 346 8.54 13.21 -10.41
N ILE A 347 8.90 13.61 -11.63
CA ILE A 347 9.64 14.83 -11.92
C ILE A 347 8.79 15.68 -12.85
N SER A 348 8.37 16.86 -12.40
CA SER A 348 7.51 17.72 -13.17
C SER A 348 7.73 19.19 -12.84
N ALA A 349 7.49 20.05 -13.82
CA ALA A 349 7.43 21.48 -13.62
C ALA A 349 6.33 22.10 -14.52
N PRO A 350 5.65 23.16 -14.07
CA PRO A 350 4.64 23.82 -14.89
C PRO A 350 5.18 24.24 -16.27
N GLY A 351 4.48 23.83 -17.32
CA GLY A 351 4.86 24.11 -18.72
C GLY A 351 6.02 23.26 -19.27
N ALA A 352 6.67 22.40 -18.47
CA ALA A 352 7.77 21.55 -18.90
C ALA A 352 7.38 20.06 -19.06
N GLY A 353 6.10 19.74 -18.82
CA GLY A 353 5.60 18.37 -18.84
C GLY A 353 5.87 17.59 -17.55
N THR A 354 5.62 16.30 -17.60
CA THR A 354 5.80 15.38 -16.47
C THR A 354 6.55 14.14 -16.90
N MET A 355 7.49 13.68 -16.07
CA MET A 355 8.11 12.37 -16.18
C MET A 355 7.74 11.55 -14.94
N VAL A 356 7.14 10.39 -15.15
CA VAL A 356 6.85 9.40 -14.13
C VAL A 356 7.74 8.20 -14.34
N ALA A 357 8.61 7.91 -13.37
CA ALA A 357 9.50 6.76 -13.38
C ALA A 357 8.93 5.65 -12.48
N VAL A 358 8.66 4.50 -13.07
CA VAL A 358 8.20 3.29 -12.39
C VAL A 358 9.38 2.34 -12.24
N HIS A 359 9.76 2.06 -11.00
CA HIS A 359 10.83 1.11 -10.67
C HIS A 359 10.21 -0.24 -10.31
N LEU A 360 10.54 -1.28 -11.07
CA LEU A 360 10.07 -2.65 -10.83
C LEU A 360 11.26 -3.57 -10.55
N PRO A 361 11.23 -4.38 -9.48
CA PRO A 361 12.33 -5.30 -9.19
C PRO A 361 12.38 -6.43 -10.21
N ILE A 362 13.59 -6.82 -10.62
CA ILE A 362 13.84 -8.03 -11.39
C ILE A 362 13.82 -9.19 -10.38
N GLN A 363 12.69 -9.88 -10.28
CA GLN A 363 12.56 -11.02 -9.38
C GLN A 363 12.90 -12.32 -10.11
N ALA A 364 13.61 -13.22 -9.44
CA ALA A 364 13.78 -14.58 -9.92
C ALA A 364 12.42 -15.30 -9.97
N ALA A 365 12.16 -16.07 -11.02
CA ALA A 365 10.95 -16.88 -11.12
C ALA A 365 10.81 -17.78 -9.88
N GLY A 366 9.75 -17.59 -9.11
CA GLY A 366 9.47 -18.35 -7.88
C GLY A 366 9.61 -17.57 -6.56
N ALA A 367 10.11 -16.34 -6.59
CA ALA A 367 10.07 -15.48 -5.41
C ALA A 367 8.71 -14.79 -5.32
N ILE A 368 7.87 -15.23 -4.40
CA ILE A 368 6.69 -14.46 -3.99
C ILE A 368 7.20 -13.18 -3.32
N PRO A 369 6.78 -11.98 -3.74
CA PRO A 369 7.23 -10.76 -3.05
C PRO A 369 6.77 -10.83 -1.60
N VAL A 370 7.70 -10.88 -0.70
CA VAL A 370 7.44 -10.56 0.70
C VAL A 370 7.18 -9.06 0.73
N LEU A 371 5.92 -8.67 0.83
CA LEU A 371 5.52 -7.29 1.06
C LEU A 371 6.09 -6.83 2.38
N ALA A 372 7.24 -6.17 2.36
CA ALA A 372 7.76 -5.43 3.51
C ALA A 372 7.15 -4.03 3.47
N PRO A 373 6.22 -3.67 4.38
CA PRO A 373 5.78 -2.29 4.52
C PRO A 373 6.92 -1.48 5.15
N GLY A 374 7.46 -0.51 4.42
CA GLY A 374 8.15 0.61 5.04
C GLY A 374 9.68 0.61 5.07
N GLN A 375 10.38 0.09 4.07
CA GLN A 375 11.81 0.42 3.89
C GLN A 375 11.98 1.45 2.77
N ALA A 376 12.08 2.72 3.15
CA ALA A 376 12.67 3.73 2.29
C ALA A 376 14.18 3.45 2.17
N PRO A 377 14.77 3.45 0.95
CA PRO A 377 16.21 3.35 0.80
C PRO A 377 16.87 4.60 1.37
N LYS A 378 17.95 4.41 2.13
CA LYS A 378 18.83 5.50 2.56
C LYS A 378 19.40 6.18 1.33
N GLN A 379 19.28 7.51 1.31
CA GLN A 379 20.10 8.36 0.47
C GLN A 379 21.54 8.29 1.02
N ASP A 380 22.47 7.85 0.19
CA ASP A 380 23.87 8.16 0.31
C ASP A 380 24.15 9.52 -0.33
#